data_16714cc009dba5ba3dd8ff52a9c06a8c
#
_entry.id   16714cc009dba5ba3dd8ff52a9c06a8c
#
_cell.length_a   1.000
_cell.length_b   1.000
_cell.length_c   1.000
_cell.angle_alpha   90.00
_cell.angle_beta   90.00
_cell.angle_gamma   90.00
#
_symmetry.space_group_name_H-M   'P 1'
#
loop_
_entity.id
_entity.type
_entity.pdbx_description
1 polymer ?
#
loop_
_entity_poly.entity_id
_entity_poly.type
_entity_poly.pdbx_seq_one_letter_code
_entity_poly.pdbx_strand_id
1 'polypeptide(L)'
;YLHGGKSDSSEPDEKLQNRIDFLAEQGADVVICSHPHILKGYELKKRPDGKNMLVYYSLGNFVSNQSSLENLLGGLADFTLKKDAKTGEVTIEDYSLIPVVMHYNSDYTEAGVYELSDYTEALAKTHGIHEENSEETFSLSALKSAAQEIGEITTGSSLSGDGDSDSGNSGDSN
;
A
#
# COMPACT_ATOMS: atom_id res chain seq x y z
N TYR A 1 -5.03 -4.92 13.20
CA TYR A 1 -3.67 -5.03 12.66
C TYR A 1 -3.35 -6.48 12.34
N LEU A 2 -2.92 -6.75 11.11
CA LEU A 2 -2.69 -8.10 10.58
C LEU A 2 -1.24 -8.26 10.11
N HIS A 3 -0.47 -9.13 10.81
CA HIS A 3 0.89 -9.48 10.40
C HIS A 3 0.87 -10.69 9.49
N GLY A 4 1.26 -10.53 8.25
CA GLY A 4 1.26 -11.60 7.24
C GLY A 4 1.46 -11.09 5.82
N GLY A 5 1.52 -12.03 4.91
CA GLY A 5 1.84 -11.80 3.51
C GLY A 5 3.17 -12.43 3.15
N LYS A 6 3.54 -12.32 1.88
CA LYS A 6 4.82 -12.80 1.36
C LYS A 6 5.81 -11.63 1.33
N SER A 7 7.02 -11.85 1.85
CA SER A 7 8.10 -10.86 1.77
C SER A 7 8.46 -10.55 0.32
N ASP A 8 8.82 -9.30 0.08
CA ASP A 8 9.34 -8.81 -1.21
C ASP A 8 8.45 -9.13 -2.43
N SER A 9 7.14 -9.26 -2.21
CA SER A 9 6.15 -9.49 -3.26
C SER A 9 5.24 -8.27 -3.37
N SER A 10 5.07 -7.73 -4.57
CA SER A 10 4.17 -6.61 -4.85
C SER A 10 2.70 -6.95 -4.62
N GLU A 11 2.32 -8.20 -4.84
CA GLU A 11 0.94 -8.66 -4.71
C GLU A 11 0.67 -9.33 -3.35
N PRO A 12 -0.52 -9.16 -2.78
CA PRO A 12 -0.97 -9.94 -1.64
C PRO A 12 -1.11 -11.42 -2.03
N ASP A 13 -0.58 -12.32 -1.22
CA ASP A 13 -0.79 -13.75 -1.44
C ASP A 13 -2.23 -14.19 -1.07
N GLU A 14 -2.66 -15.33 -1.60
CA GLU A 14 -3.99 -15.90 -1.37
C GLU A 14 -4.31 -16.06 0.12
N LYS A 15 -3.32 -16.43 0.92
CA LYS A 15 -3.50 -16.61 2.37
C LYS A 15 -3.78 -15.29 3.07
N LEU A 16 -3.13 -14.21 2.66
CA LEU A 16 -3.40 -12.87 3.18
C LEU A 16 -4.79 -12.39 2.76
N GLN A 17 -5.15 -12.58 1.48
CA GLN A 17 -6.48 -12.25 0.97
C GLN A 17 -7.59 -12.97 1.75
N ASN A 18 -7.48 -14.28 1.94
CA ASN A 18 -8.45 -15.07 2.70
C ASN A 18 -8.63 -14.57 4.14
N ARG A 19 -7.54 -14.10 4.78
CA ARG A 19 -7.62 -13.50 6.12
C ARG A 19 -8.31 -12.14 6.11
N ILE A 20 -8.03 -11.32 5.10
CA ILE A 20 -8.69 -10.01 4.92
C ILE A 20 -10.18 -10.21 4.65
N ASP A 21 -10.55 -11.17 3.81
CA ASP A 21 -11.95 -11.51 3.53
C ASP A 21 -12.68 -11.98 4.79
N PHE A 22 -12.05 -12.85 5.58
CA PHE A 22 -12.60 -13.26 6.88
C PHE A 22 -12.81 -12.05 7.81
N LEU A 23 -11.87 -11.10 7.89
CA LEU A 23 -12.04 -9.90 8.69
C LEU A 23 -13.18 -9.01 8.18
N ALA A 24 -13.37 -8.93 6.86
CA ALA A 24 -14.51 -8.23 6.26
C ALA A 24 -15.85 -8.87 6.66
N GLU A 25 -15.93 -10.20 6.64
CA GLU A 25 -17.09 -10.96 7.10
C GLU A 25 -17.39 -10.75 8.59
N GLN A 26 -16.35 -10.58 9.41
CA GLN A 26 -16.49 -10.29 10.84
C GLN A 26 -16.79 -8.81 11.14
N GLY A 27 -16.87 -7.96 10.12
CA GLY A 27 -17.28 -6.57 10.26
C GLY A 27 -16.17 -5.60 10.62
N ALA A 28 -14.90 -5.92 10.32
CA ALA A 28 -13.81 -4.98 10.50
C ALA A 28 -14.00 -3.73 9.62
N ASP A 29 -13.74 -2.55 10.18
CA ASP A 29 -13.83 -1.28 9.45
C ASP A 29 -12.50 -0.89 8.81
N VAL A 30 -11.37 -1.19 9.47
CA VAL A 30 -10.02 -0.92 8.96
C VAL A 30 -9.11 -2.11 9.22
N VAL A 31 -8.32 -2.49 8.22
CA VAL A 31 -7.27 -3.51 8.32
C VAL A 31 -5.95 -2.92 7.86
N ILE A 32 -4.94 -2.95 8.72
CA ILE A 32 -3.57 -2.55 8.40
C ILE A 32 -2.69 -3.79 8.45
N CYS A 33 -2.12 -4.16 7.30
CA CYS A 33 -1.22 -5.30 7.18
C CYS A 33 0.24 -4.88 7.31
N SER A 34 1.08 -5.81 7.74
CA SER A 34 2.54 -5.68 7.82
C SER A 34 3.21 -7.02 7.59
N HIS A 35 4.48 -7.06 7.39
CA HIS A 35 5.41 -8.16 7.19
C HIS A 35 6.20 -8.07 5.86
N PRO A 36 5.63 -7.65 4.72
CA PRO A 36 6.36 -7.70 3.45
C PRO A 36 7.64 -6.84 3.37
N HIS A 37 7.86 -5.92 4.32
CA HIS A 37 8.98 -4.99 4.34
C HIS A 37 9.05 -3.99 3.17
N ILE A 38 8.12 -4.06 2.25
CA ILE A 38 7.94 -3.11 1.14
C ILE A 38 6.58 -2.43 1.26
N LEU A 39 6.52 -1.19 0.81
CA LEU A 39 5.28 -0.43 0.76
C LEU A 39 4.34 -1.04 -0.28
N LYS A 40 3.09 -1.26 0.10
CA LYS A 40 2.00 -1.68 -0.80
C LYS A 40 0.85 -0.69 -0.70
N GLY A 41 0.01 -0.72 -1.70
CA GLY A 41 -1.12 0.17 -1.74
C GLY A 41 -2.23 -0.14 -0.74
N TYR A 42 -3.36 0.54 -0.93
CA TYR A 42 -4.55 0.40 -0.11
C TYR A 42 -5.80 0.40 -1.00
N GLU A 43 -6.89 -0.11 -0.47
CA GLU A 43 -8.20 -0.09 -1.14
C GLU A 43 -9.36 0.08 -0.15
N LEU A 44 -10.48 0.54 -0.67
CA LEU A 44 -11.76 0.54 0.03
C LEU A 44 -12.58 -0.67 -0.41
N LYS A 45 -12.42 -1.78 0.31
CA LYS A 45 -13.04 -3.08 0.02
C LYS A 45 -14.50 -3.12 0.46
N LYS A 46 -15.39 -3.67 -0.36
CA LYS A 46 -16.77 -3.94 0.04
C LYS A 46 -16.86 -5.15 0.97
N ARG A 47 -17.59 -4.99 2.06
CA ARG A 47 -17.96 -6.06 2.99
C ARG A 47 -19.27 -6.71 2.59
N PRO A 48 -19.57 -7.94 3.07
CA PRO A 48 -20.84 -8.62 2.79
C PRO A 48 -22.08 -7.86 3.29
N ASP A 49 -21.94 -7.04 4.34
CA ASP A 49 -23.01 -6.18 4.87
C ASP A 49 -23.27 -4.91 4.06
N GLY A 50 -22.56 -4.73 2.92
CA GLY A 50 -22.66 -3.60 2.03
C GLY A 50 -21.86 -2.36 2.46
N LYS A 51 -21.22 -2.37 3.63
CA LYS A 51 -20.33 -1.31 4.10
C LYS A 51 -18.96 -1.40 3.47
N ASN A 52 -18.12 -0.41 3.73
CA ASN A 52 -16.74 -0.41 3.28
C ASN A 52 -15.79 -0.80 4.42
N MET A 53 -14.69 -1.44 4.06
CA MET A 53 -13.54 -1.70 4.91
C MET A 53 -12.30 -1.12 4.23
N LEU A 54 -11.54 -0.29 4.94
CA LEU A 54 -10.28 0.25 4.43
C LEU A 54 -9.16 -0.76 4.71
N VAL A 55 -8.40 -1.12 3.67
CA VAL A 55 -7.31 -2.08 3.78
C VAL A 55 -6.01 -1.44 3.31
N TYR A 56 -5.00 -1.42 4.16
CA TYR A 56 -3.61 -1.12 3.81
C TYR A 56 -2.83 -2.45 3.75
N TYR A 57 -2.34 -2.83 2.57
CA TYR A 57 -1.73 -4.14 2.33
C TYR A 57 -0.32 -4.30 2.90
N SER A 58 0.42 -3.21 3.00
CA SER A 58 1.67 -3.09 3.78
C SER A 58 2.09 -1.63 3.84
N LEU A 59 2.49 -1.19 5.03
CA LEU A 59 3.08 0.14 5.20
C LEU A 59 4.60 0.14 4.99
N GLY A 60 5.20 -1.00 4.60
CA GLY A 60 6.65 -1.10 4.48
C GLY A 60 7.38 -0.95 5.82
N ASN A 61 8.61 -0.54 5.76
CA ASN A 61 9.42 -0.25 6.94
C ASN A 61 9.27 1.21 7.36
N PHE A 62 9.16 1.45 8.68
CA PHE A 62 9.25 2.81 9.23
C PHE A 62 10.67 3.14 9.66
N VAL A 63 11.32 2.23 10.40
CA VAL A 63 12.74 2.31 10.75
C VAL A 63 13.39 0.99 10.41
N SER A 64 14.41 1.01 9.56
CA SER A 64 15.11 -0.17 9.08
C SER A 64 16.50 0.20 8.57
N ASN A 65 17.40 -0.75 8.56
CA ASN A 65 18.72 -0.68 7.92
C ASN A 65 18.82 -1.60 6.69
N GLN A 66 17.69 -1.96 6.10
CA GLN A 66 17.70 -2.69 4.83
C GLN A 66 18.17 -1.75 3.70
N SER A 67 18.89 -2.31 2.73
CA SER A 67 19.64 -1.57 1.72
C SER A 67 19.10 -1.78 0.30
N SER A 68 17.77 -1.66 0.13
CA SER A 68 17.14 -1.49 -1.18
C SER A 68 16.19 -0.31 -1.17
N LEU A 69 15.97 0.32 -2.31
CA LEU A 69 15.05 1.44 -2.46
C LEU A 69 13.65 1.08 -1.93
N GLU A 70 13.15 -0.09 -2.31
CA GLU A 70 11.82 -0.57 -1.93
C GLU A 70 11.67 -0.75 -0.42
N ASN A 71 12.72 -1.21 0.27
CA ASN A 71 12.71 -1.40 1.71
C ASN A 71 12.91 -0.10 2.50
N LEU A 72 13.46 0.95 1.86
CA LEU A 72 13.62 2.28 2.46
C LEU A 72 12.43 3.19 2.20
N LEU A 73 11.53 2.80 1.30
CA LEU A 73 10.26 3.47 1.06
C LEU A 73 9.17 2.83 1.92
N GLY A 74 8.68 3.57 2.90
CA GLY A 74 7.56 3.19 3.76
C GLY A 74 6.36 4.11 3.57
N GLY A 75 5.34 3.95 4.42
CA GLY A 75 4.14 4.77 4.37
C GLY A 75 3.49 4.94 5.74
N LEU A 76 2.75 6.03 5.88
CA LEU A 76 1.82 6.27 6.98
C LEU A 76 0.40 6.11 6.46
N ALA A 77 -0.42 5.32 7.16
CA ALA A 77 -1.85 5.26 6.94
C ALA A 77 -2.50 6.48 7.58
N ASP A 78 -3.11 7.33 6.78
CA ASP A 78 -3.87 8.50 7.25
C ASP A 78 -5.35 8.30 6.89
N PHE A 79 -6.23 8.36 7.89
CA PHE A 79 -7.66 8.20 7.68
C PHE A 79 -8.49 8.78 8.83
N THR A 80 -9.71 9.18 8.49
CA THR A 80 -10.70 9.69 9.45
C THR A 80 -11.84 8.69 9.61
N LEU A 81 -12.10 8.29 10.86
CA LEU A 81 -13.28 7.52 11.24
C LEU A 81 -14.30 8.41 11.92
N LYS A 82 -15.54 8.35 11.44
CA LYS A 82 -16.67 9.05 12.06
C LYS A 82 -17.65 8.02 12.64
N LYS A 83 -17.97 8.19 13.92
CA LYS A 83 -18.96 7.36 14.62
C LYS A 83 -20.23 8.14 14.87
N ASP A 84 -21.34 7.63 14.36
CA ASP A 84 -22.66 8.18 14.68
C ASP A 84 -22.99 7.89 16.15
N ALA A 85 -23.32 8.93 16.91
CA ALA A 85 -23.54 8.82 18.35
C ALA A 85 -24.85 8.09 18.72
N LYS A 86 -25.81 7.99 17.79
CA LYS A 86 -27.12 7.38 18.03
C LYS A 86 -27.15 5.92 17.60
N THR A 87 -26.59 5.63 16.44
CA THR A 87 -26.60 4.28 15.85
C THR A 87 -25.35 3.48 16.22
N GLY A 88 -24.28 4.16 16.60
CA GLY A 88 -22.96 3.53 16.80
C GLY A 88 -22.25 3.18 15.49
N GLU A 89 -22.84 3.50 14.35
CA GLU A 89 -22.26 3.21 13.04
C GLU A 89 -20.98 3.98 12.81
N VAL A 90 -19.97 3.29 12.25
CA VAL A 90 -18.69 3.85 11.87
C VAL A 90 -18.65 4.00 10.36
N THR A 91 -18.24 5.16 9.89
CA THR A 91 -17.98 5.47 8.49
C THR A 91 -16.53 5.91 8.32
N ILE A 92 -15.94 5.51 7.20
CA ILE A 92 -14.60 5.96 6.79
C ILE A 92 -14.82 7.21 5.95
N GLU A 93 -14.25 8.31 6.41
CA GLU A 93 -14.16 9.56 5.65
C GLU A 93 -12.80 9.61 4.97
N ASP A 94 -12.19 10.73 4.82
CA ASP A 94 -10.91 10.89 4.13
C ASP A 94 -9.89 9.79 4.47
N TYR A 95 -9.22 9.26 3.48
CA TYR A 95 -8.16 8.27 3.66
C TYR A 95 -7.08 8.42 2.59
N SER A 96 -5.83 8.23 3.00
CA SER A 96 -4.66 8.35 2.15
C SER A 96 -3.49 7.48 2.63
N LEU A 97 -2.50 7.38 1.79
CA LEU A 97 -1.19 6.80 2.11
C LEU A 97 -0.15 7.90 1.91
N ILE A 98 0.56 8.26 2.98
CA ILE A 98 1.63 9.24 2.96
C ILE A 98 2.97 8.51 2.83
N PRO A 99 3.64 8.55 1.68
CA PRO A 99 4.94 7.90 1.53
C PRO A 99 6.01 8.55 2.39
N VAL A 100 6.82 7.72 3.04
CA VAL A 100 7.96 8.15 3.86
C VAL A 100 9.24 7.45 3.43
N VAL A 101 10.36 8.08 3.69
CA VAL A 101 11.70 7.55 3.38
C VAL A 101 12.47 7.39 4.69
N MET A 102 12.95 6.18 4.95
CA MET A 102 13.93 5.94 5.99
C MET A 102 15.29 6.40 5.49
N HIS A 103 15.91 7.35 6.19
CA HIS A 103 17.23 7.89 5.89
C HIS A 103 18.22 7.55 6.99
N TYR A 104 19.43 7.19 6.62
CA TYR A 104 20.60 7.07 7.49
C TYR A 104 21.86 7.46 6.73
N ASN A 105 22.85 7.95 7.43
CA ASN A 105 24.19 8.23 6.87
C ASN A 105 25.08 6.97 6.94
N SER A 106 26.22 6.99 6.25
CA SER A 106 27.09 5.81 6.08
C SER A 106 27.66 5.26 7.41
N ASP A 107 27.83 6.07 8.44
CA ASP A 107 28.33 5.67 9.75
C ASP A 107 27.22 5.44 10.79
N TYR A 108 25.95 5.51 10.39
CA TYR A 108 24.77 5.33 11.25
C TYR A 108 24.70 6.27 12.46
N THR A 109 25.39 7.40 12.41
CA THR A 109 25.30 8.43 13.47
C THR A 109 24.07 9.31 13.33
N GLU A 110 23.50 9.36 12.13
CA GLU A 110 22.25 10.07 11.83
C GLU A 110 21.27 9.11 11.17
N ALA A 111 20.07 9.06 11.72
CA ALA A 111 18.97 8.29 11.17
C ALA A 111 17.64 9.01 11.42
N GLY A 112 16.73 8.95 10.46
CA GLY A 112 15.42 9.60 10.57
C GLY A 112 14.47 9.18 9.47
N VAL A 113 13.19 9.44 9.70
CA VAL A 113 12.14 9.20 8.72
C VAL A 113 11.61 10.54 8.24
N TYR A 114 11.52 10.71 6.95
CA TYR A 114 11.06 11.93 6.28
C TYR A 114 9.82 11.61 5.43
N GLU A 115 8.85 12.49 5.40
CA GLU A 115 7.85 12.42 4.35
C GLU A 115 8.53 12.59 2.99
N LEU A 116 8.11 11.79 1.99
CA LEU A 116 8.73 11.85 0.65
C LEU A 116 8.57 13.24 0.02
N SER A 117 7.51 13.97 0.38
CA SER A 117 7.28 15.37 -0.04
C SER A 117 8.39 16.32 0.42
N ASP A 118 8.95 16.06 1.60
CA ASP A 118 9.99 16.89 2.23
C ASP A 118 11.40 16.33 2.01
N TYR A 119 11.51 15.11 1.47
CA TYR A 119 12.79 14.49 1.19
C TYR A 119 13.48 15.16 -0.01
N THR A 120 14.75 15.49 0.15
CA THR A 120 15.50 16.28 -0.83
C THR A 120 16.51 15.45 -1.61
N GLU A 121 16.90 15.95 -2.80
CA GLU A 121 18.00 15.36 -3.57
C GLU A 121 19.34 15.42 -2.81
N ALA A 122 19.53 16.40 -1.94
CA ALA A 122 20.73 16.48 -1.10
C ALA A 122 20.77 15.34 -0.08
N LEU A 123 19.65 15.04 0.57
CA LEU A 123 19.53 13.88 1.47
C LEU A 123 19.72 12.58 0.71
N ALA A 124 19.08 12.41 -0.46
CA ALA A 124 19.25 11.21 -1.26
C ALA A 124 20.71 10.92 -1.61
N LYS A 125 21.50 11.94 -1.94
CA LYS A 125 22.94 11.81 -2.27
C LYS A 125 23.82 11.42 -1.09
N THR A 126 23.41 11.77 0.13
CA THR A 126 24.19 11.49 1.36
C THR A 126 23.71 10.25 2.09
N HIS A 127 22.74 9.52 1.51
CA HIS A 127 22.22 8.30 2.10
C HIS A 127 23.25 7.19 2.17
N GLY A 128 23.34 6.49 3.30
CA GLY A 128 24.30 5.40 3.54
C GLY A 128 24.16 4.19 2.60
N ILE A 129 23.01 4.05 1.94
CA ILE A 129 22.78 2.97 0.96
C ILE A 129 23.84 2.95 -0.16
N HIS A 130 24.39 4.10 -0.54
CA HIS A 130 25.40 4.19 -1.60
C HIS A 130 26.70 3.46 -1.25
N GLU A 131 27.00 3.31 0.05
CA GLU A 131 28.16 2.53 0.52
C GLU A 131 27.80 1.05 0.73
N GLU A 132 26.59 0.75 1.16
CA GLU A 132 26.15 -0.62 1.44
C GLU A 132 25.76 -1.40 0.20
N ASN A 133 25.09 -0.73 -0.74
CA ASN A 133 24.60 -1.32 -1.98
C ASN A 133 24.82 -0.35 -3.15
N SER A 134 26.05 -0.31 -3.63
CA SER A 134 26.46 0.60 -4.71
C SER A 134 25.82 0.30 -6.07
N GLU A 135 25.17 -0.85 -6.22
CA GLU A 135 24.45 -1.23 -7.44
C GLU A 135 23.01 -0.69 -7.42
N GLU A 136 22.50 -0.29 -6.25
CA GLU A 136 21.14 0.21 -6.08
C GLU A 136 21.00 1.63 -6.68
N THR A 137 19.98 1.82 -7.50
CA THR A 137 19.65 3.14 -8.03
C THR A 137 18.80 3.90 -7.02
N PHE A 138 19.46 4.56 -6.07
CA PHE A 138 18.79 5.35 -5.04
C PHE A 138 18.88 6.85 -5.35
N SER A 139 17.74 7.48 -5.59
CA SER A 139 17.61 8.91 -5.84
C SER A 139 16.21 9.41 -5.50
N LEU A 140 16.05 10.71 -5.32
CA LEU A 140 14.72 11.30 -5.09
C LEU A 140 13.75 10.99 -6.24
N SER A 141 14.23 10.99 -7.48
CA SER A 141 13.38 10.66 -8.65
C SER A 141 12.94 9.19 -8.63
N ALA A 142 13.84 8.27 -8.30
CA ALA A 142 13.51 6.83 -8.21
C ALA A 142 12.48 6.57 -7.07
N LEU A 143 12.67 7.18 -5.91
CA LEU A 143 11.72 7.10 -4.79
C LEU A 143 10.33 7.62 -5.17
N LYS A 144 10.26 8.77 -5.86
CA LYS A 144 8.99 9.33 -6.34
C LYS A 144 8.31 8.45 -7.37
N SER A 145 9.06 7.85 -8.30
CA SER A 145 8.51 6.92 -9.28
C SER A 145 7.94 5.67 -8.60
N ALA A 146 8.69 5.06 -7.67
CA ALA A 146 8.23 3.89 -6.93
C ALA A 146 6.95 4.19 -6.11
N ALA A 147 6.90 5.35 -5.44
CA ALA A 147 5.72 5.74 -4.68
C ALA A 147 4.49 6.00 -5.58
N GLN A 148 4.70 6.55 -6.78
CA GLN A 148 3.64 6.80 -7.75
C GLN A 148 3.05 5.49 -8.30
N GLU A 149 3.89 4.51 -8.61
CA GLU A 149 3.44 3.19 -9.06
C GLU A 149 2.55 2.51 -8.00
N ILE A 150 2.90 2.61 -6.72
CA ILE A 150 2.09 2.07 -5.61
C ILE A 150 0.72 2.77 -5.55
N GLY A 151 0.67 4.09 -5.70
CA GLY A 151 -0.59 4.84 -5.72
C GLY A 151 -1.50 4.44 -6.89
N GLU A 152 -0.94 4.21 -8.06
CA GLU A 152 -1.67 3.82 -9.27
C GLU A 152 -2.25 2.41 -9.17
N ILE A 153 -1.54 1.43 -8.58
CA ILE A 153 -2.01 0.05 -8.39
C ILE A 153 -3.28 0.00 -7.55
N THR A 154 -3.43 0.89 -6.57
CA THR A 154 -4.60 0.92 -5.68
C THR A 154 -5.80 1.65 -6.26
N THR A 155 -5.59 2.61 -7.15
CA THR A 155 -6.66 3.36 -7.82
C THR A 155 -7.15 2.71 -9.11
N GLY A 156 -6.37 1.78 -9.68
CA GLY A 156 -6.62 1.13 -10.97
C GLY A 156 -7.41 -0.18 -10.93
N SER A 157 -7.71 -0.75 -9.79
CA SER A 157 -8.50 -1.99 -9.66
C SER A 157 -10.01 -1.76 -9.74
N SER A 158 -10.50 -1.04 -10.73
CA SER A 158 -11.84 -1.27 -11.23
C SER A 158 -11.80 -2.57 -12.03
N LEU A 159 -12.29 -3.64 -11.46
CA LEU A 159 -12.64 -4.86 -12.18
C LEU A 159 -13.59 -4.49 -13.31
N SER A 160 -13.06 -4.32 -14.51
CA SER A 160 -13.85 -4.36 -15.72
C SER A 160 -14.33 -5.81 -15.87
N GLY A 161 -15.51 -6.08 -15.35
CA GLY A 161 -16.24 -7.28 -15.70
C GLY A 161 -16.51 -7.22 -17.19
N ASP A 162 -15.80 -8.02 -17.97
CA ASP A 162 -16.14 -8.28 -19.35
C ASP A 162 -17.53 -8.92 -19.36
N GLY A 163 -18.49 -8.10 -19.70
CA GLY A 163 -19.83 -8.56 -20.07
C GLY A 163 -19.72 -9.35 -21.35
N ASP A 164 -19.83 -10.66 -21.22
CA ASP A 164 -20.01 -11.59 -22.31
C ASP A 164 -21.27 -11.22 -23.07
N SER A 165 -21.11 -10.53 -24.21
CA SER A 165 -22.18 -10.26 -25.13
C SER A 165 -22.36 -11.49 -26.02
N ASP A 166 -23.20 -12.42 -25.57
CA ASP A 166 -23.76 -13.47 -26.37
C ASP A 166 -24.63 -12.84 -27.47
N SER A 167 -24.06 -12.71 -28.67
CA SER A 167 -24.79 -12.38 -29.88
C SER A 167 -25.34 -13.64 -30.48
N GLY A 168 -26.55 -13.99 -30.07
CA GLY A 168 -27.36 -15.01 -30.75
C GLY A 168 -27.58 -14.65 -32.21
N ASN A 169 -26.95 -15.41 -33.08
CA ASN A 169 -27.22 -15.41 -34.53
C ASN A 169 -28.40 -16.35 -34.83
N SER A 170 -29.58 -15.77 -34.97
CA SER A 170 -30.71 -16.45 -35.58
C SER A 170 -30.59 -16.35 -37.10
N GLY A 171 -30.07 -17.40 -37.73
CA GLY A 171 -30.11 -17.59 -39.17
C GLY A 171 -31.33 -18.40 -39.56
N ASP A 172 -32.32 -17.72 -40.06
CA ASP A 172 -33.45 -18.26 -40.74
C ASP A 172 -33.05 -18.60 -42.20
N SER A 173 -33.36 -19.79 -42.66
CA SER A 173 -33.40 -20.08 -44.09
C SER A 173 -34.22 -21.35 -44.35
N ASN A 174 -35.39 -21.16 -44.86
CA ASN A 174 -36.07 -21.80 -45.94
C ASN A 174 -35.96 -23.33 -46.05
#